data_942a199ff25d91cf67e324483c088e60
#
_entry.id   942a199ff25d91cf67e324483c088e60
#
_cell.length_a   1.000
_cell.length_b   1.000
_cell.length_c   1.000
_cell.angle_alpha   90.00
_cell.angle_beta   90.00
_cell.angle_gamma   90.00
#
_symmetry.space_group_name_H-M   'P 1'
#
loop_
_entity.id
_entity.type
_entity.pdbx_description
1 polymer ?
#
loop_
_entity_poly.entity_id
_entity_poly.type
_entity_poly.pdbx_seq_one_letter_code
_entity_poly.pdbx_strand_id
1 'polypeptide(L)'
;GLVGSEMCIRDRYLALEADLEIIPVLNKIDLPGAEPDRHAAEIAGIIGCDESEVLRVSAKTGDGVSDLLNTIVAKVPAPEGVAAAPARALIFDSVYDTYRGVVTYVRVVDGALRHREKILMMSTGAAHEVLEIGVISPEMVPAEGLSVGEVGYLITGVKDVRQSRVGDTVTNASKPSEKDLGGYRHPKPMVYSGLFPIDAKDFPELRDALDKLQLNDAALVYEPETSTALGFGFRVGFLGLLHMAV
;
A
#
# COMPACT_ATOMS: atom_id res chain seq x y z
N GLY A 1 13.93 4.69 22.76
CA GLY A 1 13.15 3.84 23.65
C GLY A 1 13.02 2.43 23.09
N LEU A 2 12.79 1.45 23.94
CA LEU A 2 12.67 0.00 23.61
C LEU A 2 11.64 -0.31 22.51
N VAL A 3 10.61 0.53 22.34
CA VAL A 3 9.56 0.36 21.31
C VAL A 3 10.11 0.41 19.89
N GLY A 4 11.17 1.20 19.65
CA GLY A 4 11.79 1.28 18.31
C GLY A 4 12.54 0.01 17.91
N SER A 5 13.16 -0.69 18.84
CA SER A 5 13.94 -1.90 18.54
C SER A 5 13.05 -3.12 18.22
N GLU A 6 11.94 -3.29 18.93
CA GLU A 6 11.00 -4.41 18.67
C GLU A 6 10.31 -4.26 17.29
N MET A 7 9.93 -3.03 16.91
CA MET A 7 9.39 -2.77 15.57
C MET A 7 10.44 -3.07 14.48
N CYS A 8 11.67 -2.60 14.65
CA CYS A 8 12.75 -2.86 13.70
C CYS A 8 13.05 -4.37 13.55
N ILE A 9 13.01 -5.13 14.65
CA ILE A 9 13.23 -6.58 14.60
C ILE A 9 12.14 -7.26 13.77
N ARG A 10 10.87 -6.93 14.03
CA ARG A 10 9.74 -7.51 13.29
C ARG A 10 9.81 -7.15 11.81
N ASP A 11 10.05 -5.87 11.49
CA ASP A 11 10.08 -5.40 10.11
C ASP A 11 11.26 -6.01 9.34
N ARG A 12 12.41 -6.25 10.01
CA ARG A 12 13.51 -7.02 9.45
C ARG A 12 13.09 -8.44 9.05
N TYR A 13 12.38 -9.16 9.94
CA TYR A 13 11.94 -10.52 9.62
C TYR A 13 10.98 -10.53 8.42
N LEU A 14 10.07 -9.57 8.34
CA LEU A 14 9.16 -9.44 7.20
C LEU A 14 9.91 -9.12 5.90
N ALA A 15 10.92 -8.25 5.96
CA ALA A 15 11.76 -7.93 4.81
C ALA A 15 12.56 -9.14 4.32
N LEU A 16 13.17 -9.92 5.24
CA LEU A 16 13.89 -11.15 4.93
C LEU A 16 12.96 -12.25 4.37
N GLU A 17 11.76 -12.40 4.94
CA GLU A 17 10.75 -13.34 4.44
C GLU A 17 10.28 -13.00 3.02
N ALA A 18 10.28 -11.71 2.68
CA ALA A 18 9.94 -11.19 1.37
C ALA A 18 11.14 -11.06 0.41
N ASP A 19 12.33 -11.53 0.82
CA ASP A 19 13.59 -11.44 0.06
C ASP A 19 13.93 -10.02 -0.40
N LEU A 20 13.72 -9.04 0.50
CA LEU A 20 13.98 -7.63 0.21
C LEU A 20 15.40 -7.24 0.62
N GLU A 21 16.03 -6.37 -0.20
CA GLU A 21 17.31 -5.73 0.14
C GLU A 21 17.10 -4.76 1.32
N ILE A 22 17.93 -4.88 2.35
CA ILE A 22 17.85 -4.05 3.56
C ILE A 22 19.03 -3.07 3.58
N ILE A 23 18.74 -1.78 3.52
CA ILE A 23 19.75 -0.70 3.64
C ILE A 23 19.55 -0.03 5.00
N PRO A 24 20.46 -0.25 5.98
CA PRO A 24 20.37 0.37 7.28
C PRO A 24 20.73 1.86 7.22
N VAL A 25 19.86 2.72 7.76
CA VAL A 25 20.04 4.17 7.75
C VAL A 25 19.71 4.76 9.11
N LEU A 26 20.65 5.48 9.70
CA LEU A 26 20.46 6.30 10.90
C LEU A 26 20.21 7.75 10.49
N ASN A 27 19.01 8.24 10.71
CA ASN A 27 18.62 9.62 10.41
C ASN A 27 18.69 10.53 11.65
N LYS A 28 18.67 11.85 11.41
CA LYS A 28 18.67 12.90 12.43
C LYS A 28 20.00 13.00 13.20
N ILE A 29 21.12 12.75 12.55
CA ILE A 29 22.47 12.88 13.16
C ILE A 29 22.81 14.34 13.53
N ASP A 30 22.06 15.32 13.04
CA ASP A 30 22.19 16.75 13.31
C ASP A 30 21.63 17.18 14.66
N LEU A 31 20.91 16.31 15.36
CA LEU A 31 20.29 16.70 16.64
C LEU A 31 21.32 16.83 17.76
N PRO A 32 21.22 17.87 18.60
CA PRO A 32 22.03 17.98 19.80
C PRO A 32 21.81 16.74 20.71
N GLY A 33 22.87 16.04 21.04
CA GLY A 33 22.79 14.80 21.82
C GLY A 33 22.49 13.55 21.02
N ALA A 34 22.51 13.61 19.69
CA ALA A 34 22.54 12.41 18.87
C ALA A 34 23.84 11.64 19.18
N GLU A 35 23.72 10.33 19.39
CA GLU A 35 24.86 9.41 19.61
C GLU A 35 24.99 8.49 18.39
N PRO A 36 25.40 8.98 17.21
CA PRO A 36 25.33 8.24 15.96
C PRO A 36 26.12 6.93 15.99
N ASP A 37 27.28 6.90 16.61
CA ASP A 37 28.11 5.68 16.67
C ASP A 37 27.46 4.60 17.53
N ARG A 38 26.90 4.97 18.68
CA ARG A 38 26.19 4.03 19.55
C ARG A 38 24.98 3.43 18.86
N HIS A 39 24.13 4.27 18.21
CA HIS A 39 22.94 3.79 17.54
C HIS A 39 23.26 3.02 16.25
N ALA A 40 24.36 3.35 15.56
CA ALA A 40 24.81 2.55 14.42
C ALA A 40 25.21 1.13 14.87
N ALA A 41 25.92 0.99 15.99
CA ALA A 41 26.27 -0.31 16.57
C ALA A 41 25.00 -1.11 16.99
N GLU A 42 24.01 -0.44 17.59
CA GLU A 42 22.72 -1.07 17.93
C GLU A 42 22.00 -1.58 16.67
N ILE A 43 21.91 -0.78 15.59
CA ILE A 43 21.30 -1.15 14.33
C ILE A 43 22.05 -2.31 13.68
N ALA A 44 23.38 -2.25 13.64
CA ALA A 44 24.23 -3.31 13.09
C ALA A 44 24.00 -4.64 13.81
N GLY A 45 23.88 -4.62 15.14
CA GLY A 45 23.55 -5.79 15.94
C GLY A 45 22.15 -6.36 15.67
N ILE A 46 21.15 -5.50 15.43
CA ILE A 46 19.78 -5.91 15.09
C ILE A 46 19.73 -6.52 13.68
N ILE A 47 20.37 -5.90 12.71
CA ILE A 47 20.32 -6.30 11.29
C ILE A 47 21.29 -7.45 11.01
N GLY A 48 22.39 -7.55 11.75
CA GLY A 48 23.44 -8.55 11.55
C GLY A 48 24.38 -8.15 10.42
N CYS A 49 24.65 -6.85 10.25
CA CYS A 49 25.60 -6.27 9.30
C CYS A 49 26.82 -5.66 10.02
N ASP A 50 27.81 -5.20 9.28
CA ASP A 50 28.91 -4.39 9.82
C ASP A 50 28.42 -2.98 10.17
N GLU A 51 28.97 -2.38 11.24
CA GLU A 51 28.61 -1.01 11.65
C GLU A 51 28.94 0.04 10.56
N SER A 52 29.96 -0.22 9.75
CA SER A 52 30.32 0.61 8.60
C SER A 52 29.30 0.62 7.47
N GLU A 53 28.39 -0.35 7.44
CA GLU A 53 27.31 -0.43 6.46
C GLU A 53 26.11 0.44 6.86
N VAL A 54 26.03 0.88 8.12
CA VAL A 54 24.95 1.75 8.60
C VAL A 54 25.21 3.18 8.11
N LEU A 55 24.43 3.64 7.16
CA LEU A 55 24.52 5.00 6.63
C LEU A 55 24.03 6.01 7.67
N ARG A 56 24.76 7.11 7.79
CA ARG A 56 24.44 8.20 8.72
C ARG A 56 24.00 9.42 7.91
N VAL A 57 22.77 9.89 8.15
CA VAL A 57 22.16 10.97 7.37
C VAL A 57 21.45 12.00 8.26
N SER A 58 21.29 13.18 7.74
CA SER A 58 20.32 14.16 8.21
C SER A 58 19.47 14.64 7.03
N ALA A 59 18.24 14.17 6.97
CA ALA A 59 17.29 14.65 5.95
C ALA A 59 17.00 16.15 6.06
N LYS A 60 17.20 16.75 7.25
CA LYS A 60 17.00 18.18 7.49
C LYS A 60 18.12 19.02 6.90
N THR A 61 19.37 18.61 7.07
CA THR A 61 20.55 19.37 6.60
C THR A 61 21.03 18.92 5.22
N GLY A 62 20.61 17.74 4.76
CA GLY A 62 21.07 17.10 3.53
C GLY A 62 22.35 16.29 3.70
N ASP A 63 22.92 16.24 4.90
CA ASP A 63 24.14 15.50 5.17
C ASP A 63 23.94 13.98 4.97
N GLY A 64 24.85 13.33 4.23
CA GLY A 64 24.80 11.91 3.89
C GLY A 64 23.67 11.49 2.92
N VAL A 65 22.77 12.39 2.54
CA VAL A 65 21.60 12.04 1.69
C VAL A 65 22.03 11.63 0.28
N SER A 66 23.04 12.28 -0.29
CA SER A 66 23.57 11.92 -1.61
C SER A 66 24.13 10.48 -1.64
N ASP A 67 24.87 10.10 -0.60
CA ASP A 67 25.44 8.76 -0.47
C ASP A 67 24.35 7.71 -0.28
N LEU A 68 23.30 8.03 0.48
CA LEU A 68 22.11 7.18 0.62
C LEU A 68 21.43 6.94 -0.74
N LEU A 69 21.19 8.00 -1.53
CA LEU A 69 20.57 7.87 -2.84
C LEU A 69 21.42 7.02 -3.80
N ASN A 70 22.74 7.23 -3.80
CA ASN A 70 23.68 6.43 -4.60
C ASN A 70 23.67 4.95 -4.15
N THR A 71 23.60 4.70 -2.85
CA THR A 71 23.52 3.34 -2.29
C THR A 71 22.22 2.64 -2.69
N ILE A 72 21.08 3.35 -2.66
CA ILE A 72 19.80 2.82 -3.12
C ILE A 72 19.91 2.40 -4.60
N VAL A 73 20.43 3.27 -5.46
CA VAL A 73 20.59 2.98 -6.90
C VAL A 73 21.53 1.78 -7.14
N ALA A 74 22.58 1.63 -6.30
CA ALA A 74 23.55 0.55 -6.47
C ALA A 74 23.08 -0.80 -5.91
N LYS A 75 22.33 -0.80 -4.80
CA LYS A 75 21.96 -2.04 -4.08
C LYS A 75 20.56 -2.56 -4.43
N VAL A 76 19.58 -1.68 -4.64
CA VAL A 76 18.20 -2.12 -4.92
C VAL A 76 18.14 -2.71 -6.33
N PRO A 77 17.70 -3.98 -6.49
CA PRO A 77 17.60 -4.61 -7.80
C PRO A 77 16.55 -3.90 -8.67
N ALA A 78 16.81 -3.87 -9.98
CA ALA A 78 15.82 -3.36 -10.92
C ALA A 78 14.56 -4.24 -10.94
N PRO A 79 13.36 -3.66 -11.21
CA PRO A 79 12.15 -4.44 -11.35
C PRO A 79 12.28 -5.53 -12.39
N GLU A 80 11.87 -6.74 -12.06
CA GLU A 80 11.80 -7.86 -12.98
C GLU A 80 10.40 -7.94 -13.60
N GLY A 81 10.32 -8.37 -14.87
CA GLY A 81 9.05 -8.59 -15.56
C GLY A 81 9.21 -8.75 -17.06
N VAL A 82 8.16 -9.23 -17.72
CA VAL A 82 8.15 -9.52 -19.17
C VAL A 82 7.31 -8.48 -19.90
N ALA A 83 7.95 -7.54 -20.59
CA ALA A 83 7.27 -6.44 -21.28
C ALA A 83 6.30 -6.90 -22.40
N ALA A 84 6.54 -8.03 -23.05
CA ALA A 84 5.69 -8.58 -24.12
C ALA A 84 4.53 -9.48 -23.60
N ALA A 85 4.49 -9.74 -22.29
CA ALA A 85 3.42 -10.52 -21.68
C ALA A 85 2.11 -9.73 -21.59
N PRO A 86 0.95 -10.39 -21.35
CA PRO A 86 -0.25 -9.71 -20.91
C PRO A 86 0.02 -8.89 -19.65
N ALA A 87 -0.59 -7.71 -19.56
CA ALA A 87 -0.38 -6.86 -18.40
C ALA A 87 -0.81 -7.56 -17.11
N ARG A 88 0.02 -7.43 -16.09
CA ARG A 88 -0.32 -7.74 -14.69
C ARG A 88 0.13 -6.57 -13.82
N ALA A 89 -0.81 -5.88 -13.24
CA ALA A 89 -0.53 -4.79 -12.31
C ALA A 89 -1.21 -5.07 -10.96
N LEU A 90 -0.45 -4.94 -9.88
CA LEU A 90 -0.95 -5.11 -8.52
C LEU A 90 -1.56 -3.80 -8.04
N ILE A 91 -2.79 -3.84 -7.55
CA ILE A 91 -3.40 -2.75 -6.80
C ILE A 91 -2.83 -2.79 -5.38
N PHE A 92 -2.03 -1.79 -5.01
CA PHE A 92 -1.46 -1.73 -3.66
C PHE A 92 -2.13 -0.66 -2.78
N ASP A 93 -2.88 0.27 -3.39
CA ASP A 93 -3.65 1.28 -2.67
C ASP A 93 -4.82 1.78 -3.54
N SER A 94 -5.85 2.35 -2.91
CA SER A 94 -6.98 2.99 -3.57
C SER A 94 -7.53 4.11 -2.70
N VAL A 95 -7.89 5.23 -3.32
CA VAL A 95 -8.48 6.39 -2.65
C VAL A 95 -9.78 6.77 -3.35
N TYR A 96 -10.80 7.09 -2.57
CA TYR A 96 -12.03 7.63 -3.12
C TYR A 96 -11.95 9.15 -3.26
N ASP A 97 -12.02 9.64 -4.50
CA ASP A 97 -12.13 11.06 -4.83
C ASP A 97 -13.58 11.36 -5.21
N THR A 98 -14.16 12.42 -4.64
CA THR A 98 -15.58 12.79 -4.86
C THR A 98 -15.90 13.19 -6.30
N TYR A 99 -14.90 13.64 -7.06
CA TYR A 99 -15.05 14.09 -8.45
C TYR A 99 -14.61 13.03 -9.45
N ARG A 100 -13.52 12.30 -9.16
CA ARG A 100 -12.89 11.34 -10.07
C ARG A 100 -13.38 9.90 -9.85
N GLY A 101 -14.07 9.64 -8.72
CA GLY A 101 -14.42 8.30 -8.28
C GLY A 101 -13.22 7.60 -7.62
N VAL A 102 -13.08 6.30 -7.85
CA VAL A 102 -11.96 5.53 -7.30
C VAL A 102 -10.70 5.80 -8.08
N VAL A 103 -9.68 6.32 -7.41
CA VAL A 103 -8.29 6.41 -7.89
C VAL A 103 -7.54 5.19 -7.38
N THR A 104 -7.07 4.35 -8.27
CA THR A 104 -6.40 3.09 -7.95
C THR A 104 -4.91 3.23 -8.20
N TYR A 105 -4.09 2.96 -7.18
CA TYR A 105 -2.63 2.96 -7.31
C TYR A 105 -2.14 1.57 -7.64
N VAL A 106 -1.32 1.46 -8.69
CA VAL A 106 -0.88 0.19 -9.23
C VAL A 106 0.64 0.15 -9.44
N ARG A 107 1.21 -1.05 -9.29
CA ARG A 107 2.54 -1.40 -9.77
C ARG A 107 2.41 -2.39 -10.91
N VAL A 108 2.94 -2.05 -12.08
CA VAL A 108 2.98 -2.95 -13.24
C VAL A 108 4.11 -3.95 -13.07
N VAL A 109 3.78 -5.23 -13.04
CA VAL A 109 4.76 -6.33 -12.94
C VAL A 109 5.11 -6.86 -14.31
N ASP A 110 4.13 -7.10 -15.19
CA ASP A 110 4.33 -7.53 -16.56
C ASP A 110 3.53 -6.68 -17.54
N GLY A 111 3.96 -6.68 -18.79
CA GLY A 111 3.27 -6.00 -19.88
C GLY A 111 3.21 -4.50 -19.73
N ALA A 112 2.11 -3.91 -20.18
CA ALA A 112 1.83 -2.49 -20.06
C ALA A 112 0.32 -2.21 -20.00
N LEU A 113 -0.07 -1.15 -19.30
CA LEU A 113 -1.41 -0.59 -19.30
C LEU A 113 -1.40 0.76 -20.03
N ARG A 114 -2.45 1.08 -20.80
CA ARG A 114 -2.50 2.30 -21.61
C ARG A 114 -3.78 3.09 -21.37
N HIS A 115 -3.71 4.37 -21.63
CA HIS A 115 -4.87 5.25 -21.66
C HIS A 115 -5.91 4.75 -22.68
N ARG A 116 -7.19 4.81 -22.34
CA ARG A 116 -8.35 4.34 -23.13
C ARG A 116 -8.38 2.84 -23.41
N GLU A 117 -7.51 2.07 -22.81
CA GLU A 117 -7.55 0.62 -22.90
C GLU A 117 -8.64 0.05 -21.96
N LYS A 118 -9.23 -1.09 -22.36
CA LYS A 118 -10.09 -1.84 -21.46
C LYS A 118 -9.26 -2.78 -20.60
N ILE A 119 -9.44 -2.65 -19.31
CA ILE A 119 -8.81 -3.48 -18.29
C ILE A 119 -9.84 -4.38 -17.62
N LEU A 120 -9.35 -5.45 -16.99
CA LEU A 120 -10.12 -6.42 -16.24
C LEU A 120 -9.55 -6.51 -14.82
N MET A 121 -10.41 -6.36 -13.82
CA MET A 121 -10.11 -6.68 -12.42
C MET A 121 -10.26 -8.18 -12.23
N MET A 122 -9.17 -8.89 -11.93
CA MET A 122 -9.18 -10.36 -11.98
C MET A 122 -10.01 -10.99 -10.87
N SER A 123 -10.09 -10.38 -9.68
CA SER A 123 -10.86 -10.93 -8.56
C SER A 123 -12.38 -10.86 -8.77
N THR A 124 -12.84 -9.80 -9.42
CA THR A 124 -14.27 -9.53 -9.61
C THR A 124 -14.77 -9.87 -11.01
N GLY A 125 -13.85 -9.98 -11.99
CA GLY A 125 -14.20 -10.11 -13.40
C GLY A 125 -14.77 -8.81 -14.02
N ALA A 126 -14.73 -7.70 -13.29
CA ALA A 126 -15.25 -6.43 -13.78
C ALA A 126 -14.31 -5.79 -14.81
N ALA A 127 -14.87 -5.41 -15.95
CA ALA A 127 -14.12 -4.74 -17.02
C ALA A 127 -14.42 -3.24 -17.03
N HIS A 128 -13.37 -2.42 -17.12
CA HIS A 128 -13.45 -0.97 -17.11
C HIS A 128 -12.55 -0.37 -18.19
N GLU A 129 -12.91 0.83 -18.65
CA GLU A 129 -12.04 1.64 -19.50
C GLU A 129 -11.14 2.53 -18.64
N VAL A 130 -9.86 2.61 -18.99
CA VAL A 130 -8.91 3.52 -18.34
C VAL A 130 -9.16 4.94 -18.86
N LEU A 131 -9.82 5.75 -18.05
CA LEU A 131 -10.14 7.16 -18.38
C LEU A 131 -8.92 8.07 -18.21
N GLU A 132 -8.08 7.78 -17.24
CA GLU A 132 -6.80 8.45 -17.01
C GLU A 132 -5.81 7.46 -16.42
N ILE A 133 -4.55 7.59 -16.80
CA ILE A 133 -3.41 6.85 -16.30
C ILE A 133 -2.23 7.80 -16.15
N GLY A 134 -1.40 7.61 -15.14
CA GLY A 134 -0.25 8.48 -14.96
C GLY A 134 0.62 8.08 -13.78
N VAL A 135 1.62 8.91 -13.51
CA VAL A 135 2.57 8.78 -12.41
C VAL A 135 2.37 9.88 -11.38
N ILE A 136 3.00 9.73 -10.22
CA ILE A 136 3.00 10.73 -9.14
C ILE A 136 4.40 11.32 -9.03
N SER A 137 4.52 12.67 -9.25
CA SER A 137 5.80 13.36 -9.24
C SER A 137 5.70 14.87 -8.91
N PRO A 138 5.59 15.31 -7.67
CA PRO A 138 4.88 14.73 -6.52
C PRO A 138 3.37 14.71 -6.70
N GLU A 139 2.86 15.50 -7.64
CA GLU A 139 1.45 15.55 -8.03
C GLU A 139 1.14 14.48 -9.09
N MET A 140 -0.14 14.22 -9.31
CA MET A 140 -0.60 13.35 -10.39
C MET A 140 -0.25 13.95 -11.75
N VAL A 141 0.56 13.25 -12.53
CA VAL A 141 0.96 13.63 -13.89
C VAL A 141 0.43 12.59 -14.86
N PRO A 142 -0.53 12.96 -15.74
CA PRO A 142 -1.05 12.05 -16.76
C PRO A 142 0.07 11.57 -17.70
N ALA A 143 -0.02 10.31 -18.12
CA ALA A 143 0.87 9.66 -19.07
C ALA A 143 0.08 8.86 -20.10
N GLU A 144 0.75 8.42 -21.17
CA GLU A 144 0.13 7.55 -22.19
C GLU A 144 -0.06 6.10 -21.70
N GLY A 145 0.69 5.69 -20.68
CA GLY A 145 0.64 4.35 -20.12
C GLY A 145 1.64 4.13 -19.00
N LEU A 146 1.60 2.93 -18.43
CA LEU A 146 2.55 2.41 -17.46
C LEU A 146 3.11 1.09 -17.98
N SER A 147 4.43 0.93 -17.89
CA SER A 147 5.20 -0.24 -18.33
C SER A 147 5.69 -1.07 -17.15
N VAL A 148 6.34 -2.19 -17.43
CA VAL A 148 6.97 -3.06 -16.42
C VAL A 148 7.82 -2.28 -15.43
N GLY A 149 7.59 -2.51 -14.13
CA GLY A 149 8.30 -1.88 -13.02
C GLY A 149 7.76 -0.51 -12.62
N GLU A 150 6.96 0.13 -13.46
CA GLU A 150 6.43 1.46 -13.16
C GLU A 150 5.30 1.38 -12.13
N VAL A 151 5.28 2.41 -11.28
CA VAL A 151 4.24 2.66 -10.29
C VAL A 151 3.49 3.92 -10.68
N GLY A 152 2.17 3.86 -10.62
CA GLY A 152 1.35 4.99 -10.99
C GLY A 152 -0.10 4.82 -10.54
N TYR A 153 -1.00 5.57 -11.15
CA TYR A 153 -2.41 5.56 -10.84
C TYR A 153 -3.28 5.29 -12.07
N LEU A 154 -4.47 4.75 -11.82
CA LEU A 154 -5.53 4.54 -12.79
C LEU A 154 -6.81 5.19 -12.30
N ILE A 155 -7.52 5.88 -13.21
CA ILE A 155 -8.87 6.36 -12.99
C ILE A 155 -9.77 5.69 -14.03
N THR A 156 -10.76 4.93 -13.55
CA THR A 156 -11.65 4.15 -14.42
C THR A 156 -13.11 4.60 -14.32
N GLY A 157 -13.39 5.65 -13.54
CA GLY A 157 -14.75 6.12 -13.28
C GLY A 157 -15.61 5.16 -12.45
N VAL A 158 -15.01 4.14 -11.87
CA VAL A 158 -15.68 3.23 -10.93
C VAL A 158 -16.15 4.02 -9.72
N LYS A 159 -17.42 3.88 -9.39
CA LYS A 159 -18.02 4.49 -8.20
C LYS A 159 -18.23 3.46 -7.08
N ASP A 160 -18.28 2.20 -7.43
CA ASP A 160 -18.40 1.10 -6.48
C ASP A 160 -17.01 0.62 -6.07
N VAL A 161 -16.63 1.01 -4.88
CA VAL A 161 -15.34 0.69 -4.24
C VAL A 161 -15.04 -0.82 -4.18
N ARG A 162 -16.07 -1.66 -4.15
CA ARG A 162 -15.93 -3.11 -4.11
C ARG A 162 -15.37 -3.71 -5.40
N GLN A 163 -15.35 -2.93 -6.49
CA GLN A 163 -14.81 -3.36 -7.79
C GLN A 163 -13.32 -3.07 -7.96
N SER A 164 -12.69 -2.33 -7.03
CA SER A 164 -11.26 -2.01 -7.05
C SER A 164 -10.65 -2.26 -5.67
N ARG A 165 -10.33 -3.51 -5.39
CA ARG A 165 -9.80 -3.93 -4.08
C ARG A 165 -8.28 -3.90 -4.07
N VAL A 166 -7.72 -3.42 -2.97
CA VAL A 166 -6.28 -3.55 -2.71
C VAL A 166 -5.90 -5.04 -2.68
N GLY A 167 -4.80 -5.39 -3.37
CA GLY A 167 -4.36 -6.77 -3.55
C GLY A 167 -4.90 -7.46 -4.80
N ASP A 168 -5.85 -6.84 -5.52
CA ASP A 168 -6.32 -7.38 -6.79
C ASP A 168 -5.30 -7.16 -7.92
N THR A 169 -5.42 -7.97 -8.96
CA THR A 169 -4.62 -7.86 -10.17
C THR A 169 -5.44 -7.25 -11.30
N VAL A 170 -4.86 -6.21 -11.91
CA VAL A 170 -5.40 -5.60 -13.13
C VAL A 170 -4.70 -6.20 -14.34
N THR A 171 -5.46 -6.58 -15.35
CA THR A 171 -4.94 -7.10 -16.64
C THR A 171 -5.65 -6.44 -17.83
N ASN A 172 -5.10 -6.61 -19.05
CA ASN A 172 -5.75 -6.15 -20.28
C ASN A 172 -7.00 -7.00 -20.56
N ALA A 173 -8.14 -6.40 -20.79
CA ALA A 173 -9.37 -7.15 -21.12
C ALA A 173 -9.31 -7.86 -22.49
N SER A 174 -8.54 -7.32 -23.44
CA SER A 174 -8.35 -7.90 -24.78
C SER A 174 -7.41 -9.10 -24.80
N LYS A 175 -6.46 -9.16 -23.88
CA LYS A 175 -5.48 -10.24 -23.73
C LYS A 175 -5.24 -10.46 -22.23
N PRO A 176 -6.20 -11.05 -21.52
CA PRO A 176 -6.08 -11.20 -20.08
C PRO A 176 -4.99 -12.20 -19.70
N SER A 177 -4.35 -11.95 -18.57
CA SER A 177 -3.45 -12.92 -17.96
C SER A 177 -4.25 -14.08 -17.38
N GLU A 178 -3.70 -15.29 -17.44
CA GLU A 178 -4.28 -16.48 -16.84
C GLU A 178 -4.02 -16.57 -15.32
N LYS A 179 -2.99 -15.85 -14.83
CA LYS A 179 -2.57 -15.91 -13.43
C LYS A 179 -2.58 -14.52 -12.83
N ASP A 180 -3.17 -14.40 -11.66
CA ASP A 180 -3.09 -13.23 -10.82
C ASP A 180 -1.71 -13.08 -10.16
N LEU A 181 -1.47 -11.92 -9.57
CA LEU A 181 -0.27 -11.65 -8.76
C LEU A 181 -0.55 -12.15 -7.34
N GLY A 182 0.06 -13.28 -7.00
CA GLY A 182 -0.01 -13.84 -5.65
C GLY A 182 0.77 -13.00 -4.64
N GLY A 183 0.62 -13.35 -3.35
CA GLY A 183 1.43 -12.79 -2.25
C GLY A 183 0.74 -11.72 -1.41
N TYR A 184 -0.31 -11.06 -1.89
CA TYR A 184 -1.08 -10.17 -1.05
C TYR A 184 -1.97 -10.96 -0.09
N ARG A 185 -1.73 -10.81 1.21
CA ARG A 185 -2.54 -11.43 2.26
C ARG A 185 -3.32 -10.36 2.98
N HIS A 186 -4.66 -10.49 2.99
CA HIS A 186 -5.46 -9.63 3.83
C HIS A 186 -5.09 -9.84 5.30
N PRO A 187 -4.72 -8.78 6.03
CA PRO A 187 -4.44 -8.90 7.44
C PRO A 187 -5.70 -9.35 8.19
N LYS A 188 -5.54 -10.28 9.14
CA LYS A 188 -6.66 -10.77 9.94
C LYS A 188 -6.95 -9.81 11.09
N PRO A 189 -8.21 -9.40 11.30
CA PRO A 189 -8.58 -8.60 12.46
C PRO A 189 -8.27 -9.33 13.77
N MET A 190 -7.78 -8.56 14.75
CA MET A 190 -7.51 -9.07 16.10
C MET A 190 -8.47 -8.51 17.16
N VAL A 191 -9.10 -7.39 16.86
CA VAL A 191 -10.09 -6.74 17.75
C VAL A 191 -11.36 -6.51 16.97
N TYR A 192 -12.50 -6.75 17.61
CA TYR A 192 -13.81 -6.52 17.02
C TYR A 192 -14.62 -5.55 17.89
N SER A 193 -15.40 -4.68 17.25
CA SER A 193 -16.34 -3.77 17.91
C SER A 193 -17.66 -3.72 17.14
N GLY A 194 -18.76 -3.59 17.85
CA GLY A 194 -20.06 -3.29 17.25
C GLY A 194 -20.20 -1.79 17.01
N LEU A 195 -20.58 -1.41 15.78
CA LEU A 195 -20.84 -0.03 15.39
C LEU A 195 -22.31 0.10 14.99
N PHE A 196 -23.06 0.92 15.73
CA PHE A 196 -24.50 1.11 15.54
C PHE A 196 -24.82 2.58 15.33
N PRO A 197 -25.67 2.95 14.36
CA PRO A 197 -26.10 4.33 14.20
C PRO A 197 -26.99 4.73 15.38
N ILE A 198 -26.99 6.01 15.73
CA ILE A 198 -27.87 6.56 16.78
C ILE A 198 -29.33 6.50 16.30
N ASP A 199 -29.59 6.92 15.07
CA ASP A 199 -30.90 6.81 14.42
C ASP A 199 -30.90 5.64 13.43
N ALA A 200 -31.89 4.75 13.50
CA ALA A 200 -31.99 3.57 12.62
C ALA A 200 -32.07 3.94 11.11
N LYS A 201 -32.58 5.12 10.78
CA LYS A 201 -32.64 5.63 9.39
C LYS A 201 -31.26 5.87 8.77
N ASP A 202 -30.22 6.07 9.59
CA ASP A 202 -28.85 6.39 9.15
C ASP A 202 -28.04 5.12 8.86
N PHE A 203 -28.62 3.91 9.03
CA PHE A 203 -27.96 2.64 8.72
C PHE A 203 -27.44 2.54 7.27
N PRO A 204 -28.16 2.97 6.21
CA PRO A 204 -27.63 2.99 4.85
C PRO A 204 -26.44 3.92 4.68
N GLU A 205 -26.45 5.11 5.30
CA GLU A 205 -25.36 6.07 5.25
C GLU A 205 -24.11 5.54 5.96
N LEU A 206 -24.30 4.87 7.12
CA LEU A 206 -23.21 4.22 7.85
C LEU A 206 -22.55 3.13 6.99
N ARG A 207 -23.35 2.31 6.28
CA ARG A 207 -22.81 1.30 5.37
C ARG A 207 -21.96 1.94 4.27
N ASP A 208 -22.49 2.98 3.61
CA ASP A 208 -21.80 3.66 2.51
C ASP A 208 -20.50 4.35 2.99
N ALA A 209 -20.48 4.83 4.24
CA ALA A 209 -19.29 5.38 4.88
C ALA A 209 -18.24 4.30 5.15
N LEU A 210 -18.65 3.13 5.65
CA LEU A 210 -17.75 1.99 5.88
C LEU A 210 -17.19 1.42 4.57
N ASP A 211 -18.01 1.34 3.50
CA ASP A 211 -17.57 0.95 2.16
C ASP A 211 -16.45 1.88 1.64
N LYS A 212 -16.60 3.19 1.84
CA LYS A 212 -15.58 4.20 1.46
C LYS A 212 -14.34 4.13 2.33
N LEU A 213 -14.52 3.93 3.65
CA LEU A 213 -13.39 3.81 4.57
C LEU A 213 -12.55 2.58 4.28
N GLN A 214 -13.17 1.45 3.91
CA GLN A 214 -12.48 0.21 3.55
C GLN A 214 -11.56 0.36 2.32
N LEU A 215 -11.80 1.35 1.45
CA LEU A 215 -10.86 1.68 0.37
C LEU A 215 -9.55 2.25 0.88
N ASN A 216 -9.66 3.18 1.83
CA ASN A 216 -8.49 3.85 2.39
C ASN A 216 -7.81 3.00 3.46
N ASP A 217 -8.52 1.99 3.96
CA ASP A 217 -8.06 1.06 4.98
C ASP A 217 -8.38 -0.38 4.59
N ALA A 218 -7.49 -0.99 3.83
CA ALA A 218 -7.62 -2.37 3.36
C ALA A 218 -7.66 -3.41 4.50
N ALA A 219 -7.28 -3.03 5.71
CA ALA A 219 -7.31 -3.89 6.89
C ALA A 219 -8.66 -3.88 7.61
N LEU A 220 -9.53 -2.91 7.30
CA LEU A 220 -10.86 -2.82 7.87
C LEU A 220 -11.76 -3.90 7.29
N VAL A 221 -12.33 -4.72 8.17
CA VAL A 221 -13.31 -5.75 7.80
C VAL A 221 -14.60 -5.48 8.56
N TYR A 222 -15.74 -5.54 7.91
CA TYR A 222 -17.01 -5.40 8.60
C TYR A 222 -18.08 -6.34 8.01
N GLU A 223 -19.01 -6.72 8.86
CA GLU A 223 -20.17 -7.54 8.52
C GLU A 223 -21.43 -6.99 9.21
N PRO A 224 -22.63 -7.13 8.60
CA PRO A 224 -23.87 -6.72 9.25
C PRO A 224 -24.07 -7.45 10.57
N GLU A 225 -24.50 -6.73 11.60
CA GLU A 225 -24.83 -7.26 12.91
C GLU A 225 -26.15 -6.68 13.38
N THR A 226 -26.91 -7.48 14.13
CA THR A 226 -28.19 -7.05 14.72
C THR A 226 -28.14 -7.20 16.22
N SER A 227 -28.41 -6.12 16.94
CA SER A 227 -28.56 -6.10 18.38
C SER A 227 -30.03 -5.94 18.76
N THR A 228 -30.50 -6.70 19.74
CA THR A 228 -31.86 -6.55 20.28
C THR A 228 -32.11 -5.21 20.95
N ALA A 229 -31.05 -4.57 21.46
CA ALA A 229 -31.12 -3.28 22.15
C ALA A 229 -30.82 -2.08 21.22
N LEU A 230 -29.91 -2.26 20.22
CA LEU A 230 -29.38 -1.17 19.38
C LEU A 230 -29.88 -1.22 17.94
N GLY A 231 -30.59 -2.30 17.54
CA GLY A 231 -31.06 -2.46 16.18
C GLY A 231 -30.00 -2.97 15.20
N PHE A 232 -30.07 -2.46 13.96
CA PHE A 232 -29.13 -2.85 12.90
C PHE A 232 -27.85 -2.03 12.98
N GLY A 233 -26.72 -2.73 12.82
CA GLY A 233 -25.37 -2.14 12.84
C GLY A 233 -24.38 -3.03 12.10
N PHE A 234 -23.11 -2.86 12.41
CA PHE A 234 -22.01 -3.62 11.83
C PHE A 234 -21.05 -4.10 12.92
N ARG A 235 -20.61 -5.33 12.79
CA ARG A 235 -19.46 -5.85 13.51
C ARG A 235 -18.21 -5.51 12.69
N VAL A 236 -17.36 -4.66 13.25
CA VAL A 236 -16.17 -4.13 12.58
C VAL A 236 -14.93 -4.77 13.19
N GLY A 237 -14.04 -5.29 12.34
CA GLY A 237 -12.78 -5.91 12.73
C GLY A 237 -11.59 -4.99 12.46
N PHE A 238 -10.71 -4.88 13.45
CA PHE A 238 -9.53 -4.02 13.47
C PHE A 238 -8.27 -4.81 13.74
N LEU A 239 -7.10 -4.33 13.27
CA LEU A 239 -5.79 -4.95 13.54
C LEU A 239 -5.38 -4.87 15.02
N GLY A 240 -5.91 -3.90 15.74
CA GLY A 240 -5.62 -3.68 17.15
C GLY A 240 -6.36 -2.47 17.72
N LEU A 241 -6.17 -2.19 19.01
CA LEU A 241 -6.85 -1.09 19.70
C LEU A 241 -6.51 0.29 19.12
N LEU A 242 -5.27 0.52 18.70
CA LEU A 242 -4.88 1.78 18.07
C LEU A 242 -5.57 2.00 16.74
N HIS A 243 -5.68 0.94 15.92
CA HIS A 243 -6.41 0.98 14.66
C HIS A 243 -7.90 1.29 14.86
N MET A 244 -8.50 0.77 15.95
CA MET A 244 -9.90 1.04 16.30
C MET A 244 -10.11 2.49 16.79
N ALA A 245 -9.08 3.12 17.37
CA ALA A 245 -9.18 4.46 17.97
C ALA A 245 -8.98 5.60 16.94
N VAL A 246 -8.42 5.32 15.78
CA VAL A 246 -8.21 6.26 14.66
C VAL A 246 -9.44 6.31 13.77
#